data_c13e0d1087efcaa53dc0931401f8fe25
#
_entry.id   c13e0d1087efcaa53dc0931401f8fe25
#
_cell.length_a   1.000
_cell.length_b   1.000
_cell.length_c   1.000
_cell.angle_alpha   90.00
_cell.angle_beta   90.00
_cell.angle_gamma   90.00
#
_symmetry.space_group_name_H-M   'P 1'
#
loop_
_entity.id
_entity.type
_entity.pdbx_description
1 polymer ?
#
loop_
_entity_poly.entity_id
_entity_poly.type
_entity_poly.pdbx_seq_one_letter_code
_entity_poly.pdbx_strand_id
1 'polypeptide(L)'
;MHARGDAPDLATWYGRYNEICNSHRFALLADYVHRDVRVNGEVQGLESYVSGLESVVAAFPDYRWELQHLVVSRDWLAAHFRDSGHHVGTFLGVPPSGRRIETQEFAFYRVARGLIVEVWVAADNLRLLEQIR
;
A
#
# COMPACT_ATOMS: atom_id res chain seq x y z
N MET A 1 27.31 -11.91 15.42
CA MET A 1 26.67 -11.81 15.08
C MET A 1 26.20 -11.71 15.19
N HIS A 2 26.09 -11.53 15.15
CA HIS A 2 25.35 -11.38 15.06
C HIS A 2 24.65 -11.22 15.03
N ALA A 3 25.01 -11.42 15.70
CA ALA A 3 24.03 -11.32 15.54
C ALA A 3 23.37 -10.32 14.94
N ARG A 4 23.47 -10.12 14.41
CA ARG A 4 22.71 -9.58 13.66
C ARG A 4 21.53 -10.24 13.33
N GLY A 5 21.41 -11.42 13.56
CA GLY A 5 20.28 -12.24 13.25
C GLY A 5 18.97 -11.81 13.87
N ASP A 6 19.04 -10.92 14.82
CA ASP A 6 17.82 -10.46 15.51
C ASP A 6 17.07 -9.41 14.71
N ALA A 7 17.74 -8.79 13.74
CA ALA A 7 17.08 -7.80 12.91
C ALA A 7 16.10 -8.50 11.98
N PRO A 8 14.84 -8.03 11.87
CA PRO A 8 13.90 -8.66 10.96
C PRO A 8 14.38 -8.53 9.53
N ASP A 9 14.18 -9.58 8.76
CA ASP A 9 14.36 -9.51 7.31
C ASP A 9 13.26 -8.60 6.76
N LEU A 10 13.63 -7.45 6.25
CA LEU A 10 12.66 -6.48 5.78
C LEU A 10 11.82 -7.00 4.63
N ALA A 11 12.39 -7.84 3.76
CA ALA A 11 11.62 -8.40 2.66
C ALA A 11 10.49 -9.29 3.19
N THR A 12 10.79 -10.16 4.15
CA THR A 12 9.80 -11.04 4.77
C THR A 12 8.77 -10.23 5.55
N TRP A 13 9.25 -9.24 6.29
CA TRP A 13 8.38 -8.35 7.07
C TRP A 13 7.41 -7.60 6.16
N TYR A 14 7.90 -7.07 5.04
CA TYR A 14 7.07 -6.36 4.08
C TYR A 14 6.04 -7.29 3.44
N GLY A 15 6.42 -8.54 3.19
CA GLY A 15 5.48 -9.55 2.68
C GLY A 15 4.28 -9.73 3.58
N ARG A 16 4.50 -9.72 4.91
CA ARG A 16 3.41 -9.82 5.89
C ARG A 16 2.53 -8.57 5.85
N TYR A 17 3.14 -7.41 5.75
CA TYR A 17 2.41 -6.15 5.60
C TYR A 17 1.53 -6.19 4.36
N ASN A 18 2.08 -6.65 3.23
CA ASN A 18 1.35 -6.73 1.98
C ASN A 18 0.16 -7.71 2.09
N GLU A 19 0.35 -8.83 2.78
CA GLU A 19 -0.74 -9.78 3.00
C GLU A 19 -1.86 -9.19 3.86
N ILE A 20 -1.51 -8.39 4.86
CA ILE A 20 -2.50 -7.72 5.69
C ILE A 20 -3.31 -6.75 4.83
N CYS A 21 -2.66 -5.99 3.96
CA CYS A 21 -3.36 -5.09 3.05
C CYS A 21 -4.29 -5.87 2.13
N ASN A 22 -3.81 -6.99 1.55
CA ASN A 22 -4.62 -7.82 0.66
C ASN A 22 -5.77 -8.52 1.38
N SER A 23 -5.66 -8.73 2.68
CA SER A 23 -6.75 -9.29 3.50
C SER A 23 -7.72 -8.21 3.96
N HIS A 24 -7.42 -6.95 3.67
CA HIS A 24 -8.21 -5.78 4.07
C HIS A 24 -8.38 -5.68 5.59
N ARG A 25 -7.42 -6.20 6.37
CA ARG A 25 -7.48 -6.14 7.84
C ARG A 25 -6.68 -4.93 8.33
N PHE A 26 -7.11 -3.75 7.95
CA PHE A 26 -6.35 -2.52 8.15
C PHE A 26 -6.14 -2.13 9.62
N ALA A 27 -6.95 -2.67 10.52
CA ALA A 27 -6.73 -2.44 11.95
C ALA A 27 -5.38 -2.98 12.43
N LEU A 28 -4.82 -3.97 11.74
CA LEU A 28 -3.53 -4.55 12.10
C LEU A 28 -2.35 -3.67 11.65
N LEU A 29 -2.59 -2.65 10.86
CA LEU A 29 -1.51 -1.81 10.35
C LEU A 29 -0.84 -0.97 11.43
N ALA A 30 -1.46 -0.80 12.57
CA ALA A 30 -0.85 -0.11 13.71
C ALA A 30 0.46 -0.80 14.16
N ASP A 31 0.61 -2.10 13.88
CA ASP A 31 1.82 -2.84 14.20
C ASP A 31 2.91 -2.67 13.15
N TYR A 32 2.60 -2.04 12.02
CA TYR A 32 3.52 -1.91 10.88
C TYR A 32 3.78 -0.47 10.47
N VAL A 33 2.89 0.46 10.82
CA VAL A 33 2.97 1.85 10.35
C VAL A 33 2.97 2.78 11.55
N HIS A 34 3.91 3.73 11.56
CA HIS A 34 4.04 4.70 12.63
C HIS A 34 2.81 5.63 12.66
N ARG A 35 2.40 6.01 13.87
CA ARG A 35 1.22 6.86 14.04
C ARG A 35 1.36 8.22 13.35
N ASP A 36 2.59 8.71 13.16
CA ASP A 36 2.88 9.99 12.52
C ASP A 36 3.47 9.80 11.13
N VAL A 37 3.09 8.74 10.43
CA VAL A 37 3.64 8.39 9.11
C VAL A 37 3.55 9.57 8.15
N ARG A 38 4.65 9.79 7.40
CA ARG A 38 4.70 10.81 6.35
C ARG A 38 4.41 10.14 5.02
N VAL A 39 3.56 10.76 4.23
CA VAL A 39 3.21 10.26 2.90
C VAL A 39 3.42 11.38 1.89
N ASN A 40 4.27 11.10 0.90
CA ASN A 40 4.60 12.04 -0.16
C ASN A 40 5.06 13.41 0.40
N GLY A 41 5.84 13.34 1.49
CA GLY A 41 6.47 14.51 2.08
C GLY A 41 5.69 15.22 3.17
N GLU A 42 4.48 14.76 3.49
CA GLU A 42 3.63 15.41 4.50
C GLU A 42 3.24 14.43 5.60
N VAL A 43 3.11 14.93 6.82
CA VAL A 43 2.66 14.12 7.94
C VAL A 43 1.17 13.85 7.75
N GLN A 44 0.85 12.61 7.38
CA GLN A 44 -0.53 12.19 7.16
C GLN A 44 -1.11 11.54 8.41
N GLY A 45 -0.32 10.74 9.10
CA GLY A 45 -0.74 9.99 10.26
C GLY A 45 -1.37 8.66 9.90
N LEU A 46 -1.34 7.74 10.85
CA LEU A 46 -1.83 6.38 10.66
C LEU A 46 -3.32 6.33 10.34
N GLU A 47 -4.13 7.11 11.04
CA GLU A 47 -5.58 7.09 10.85
C GLU A 47 -5.94 7.47 9.41
N SER A 48 -5.34 8.53 8.91
CA SER A 48 -5.56 8.98 7.54
C SER A 48 -5.02 7.99 6.51
N TYR A 49 -3.89 7.36 6.83
CA TYR A 49 -3.28 6.33 6.00
C TYR A 49 -4.24 5.15 5.82
N VAL A 50 -4.80 4.66 6.93
CA VAL A 50 -5.76 3.55 6.92
C VAL A 50 -7.05 3.96 6.18
N SER A 51 -7.53 5.17 6.44
CA SER A 51 -8.73 5.69 5.79
C SER A 51 -8.59 5.73 4.28
N GLY A 52 -7.39 6.09 3.79
CA GLY A 52 -7.11 6.08 2.36
C GLY A 52 -7.22 4.70 1.74
N LEU A 53 -6.68 3.69 2.43
CA LEU A 53 -6.77 2.31 1.96
C LEU A 53 -8.21 1.81 2.00
N GLU A 54 -8.95 2.16 3.05
CA GLU A 54 -10.36 1.79 3.17
C GLU A 54 -11.19 2.39 2.04
N SER A 55 -10.87 3.60 1.63
CA SER A 55 -11.57 4.26 0.51
C SER A 55 -11.38 3.51 -0.79
N VAL A 56 -10.17 3.01 -1.03
CA VAL A 56 -9.89 2.21 -2.23
C VAL A 56 -10.72 0.94 -2.22
N VAL A 57 -10.75 0.25 -1.08
CA VAL A 57 -11.49 -1.01 -0.95
C VAL A 57 -12.99 -0.80 -0.99
N ALA A 58 -13.48 0.37 -0.55
CA ALA A 58 -14.90 0.70 -0.69
C ALA A 58 -15.28 0.80 -2.16
N ALA A 59 -14.41 1.35 -3.00
CA ALA A 59 -14.64 1.46 -4.44
C ALA A 59 -14.39 0.14 -5.17
N PHE A 60 -13.43 -0.64 -4.71
CA PHE A 60 -13.02 -1.92 -5.29
C PHE A 60 -12.92 -2.97 -4.19
N PRO A 61 -14.02 -3.59 -3.76
CA PRO A 61 -14.00 -4.52 -2.60
C PRO A 61 -13.08 -5.72 -2.78
N ASP A 62 -12.76 -6.10 -4.00
CA ASP A 62 -11.83 -7.18 -4.30
C ASP A 62 -10.44 -6.65 -4.67
N TYR A 63 -10.13 -5.41 -4.28
CA TYR A 63 -8.85 -4.81 -4.64
C TYR A 63 -7.69 -5.64 -4.12
N ARG A 64 -6.70 -5.86 -4.98
CA ARG A 64 -5.54 -6.65 -4.67
C ARG A 64 -4.27 -5.91 -5.09
N TRP A 65 -3.34 -5.83 -4.16
CA TRP A 65 -1.99 -5.29 -4.38
C TRP A 65 -1.06 -6.47 -4.63
N GLU A 66 -0.89 -6.85 -5.89
CA GLU A 66 -0.04 -7.98 -6.24
C GLU A 66 1.39 -7.51 -6.40
N LEU A 67 2.24 -7.86 -5.43
CA LEU A 67 3.64 -7.45 -5.42
C LEU A 67 4.40 -8.15 -6.54
N GLN A 68 5.00 -7.37 -7.43
CA GLN A 68 5.77 -7.87 -8.57
C GLN A 68 7.26 -7.85 -8.30
N HIS A 69 7.74 -6.74 -7.73
CA HIS A 69 9.16 -6.55 -7.46
C HIS A 69 9.32 -5.86 -6.11
N LEU A 70 10.33 -6.30 -5.36
CA LEU A 70 10.67 -5.69 -4.08
C LEU A 70 12.18 -5.57 -4.00
N VAL A 71 12.66 -4.37 -3.73
CA VAL A 71 14.08 -4.09 -3.55
C VAL A 71 14.28 -3.52 -2.17
N VAL A 72 15.22 -4.07 -1.43
CA VAL A 72 15.54 -3.63 -0.07
C VAL A 72 16.96 -3.09 -0.06
N SER A 73 17.13 -1.89 0.48
CA SER A 73 18.44 -1.30 0.67
C SER A 73 18.46 -0.60 2.03
N ARG A 74 19.18 -1.19 2.99
CA ARG A 74 19.26 -0.67 4.37
C ARG A 74 17.85 -0.58 4.97
N ASP A 75 17.40 0.63 5.32
CA ASP A 75 16.08 0.84 5.92
C ASP A 75 15.04 1.29 4.89
N TRP A 76 15.35 1.17 3.60
CA TRP A 76 14.44 1.54 2.52
C TRP A 76 13.96 0.30 1.77
N LEU A 77 12.71 0.36 1.33
CA LEU A 77 12.09 -0.65 0.48
C LEU A 77 11.49 0.03 -0.73
N ALA A 78 11.69 -0.57 -1.91
CA ALA A 78 11.02 -0.13 -3.12
C ALA A 78 10.14 -1.27 -3.61
N ALA A 79 8.86 -1.01 -3.81
CA ALA A 79 7.88 -2.02 -4.19
C ALA A 79 7.17 -1.62 -5.48
N HIS A 80 6.97 -2.61 -6.35
CA HIS A 80 6.21 -2.44 -7.58
C HIS A 80 5.06 -3.43 -7.55
N PHE A 81 3.84 -2.93 -7.79
CA PHE A 81 2.62 -3.74 -7.73
C PHE A 81 1.87 -3.71 -9.04
N ARG A 82 1.16 -4.81 -9.30
CA ARG A 82 0.06 -4.82 -10.24
C ARG A 82 -1.21 -4.82 -9.39
N ASP A 83 -1.97 -3.73 -9.49
CA ASP A 83 -3.19 -3.56 -8.72
C ASP A 83 -4.39 -3.95 -9.58
N SER A 84 -5.37 -4.62 -9.00
CA SER A 84 -6.56 -5.04 -9.75
C SER A 84 -7.79 -5.03 -8.85
N GLY A 85 -8.96 -4.98 -9.46
CA GLY A 85 -10.22 -5.03 -8.76
C GLY A 85 -11.37 -4.71 -9.67
N HIS A 86 -12.60 -4.79 -9.14
CA HIS A 86 -13.82 -4.46 -9.87
C HIS A 86 -14.42 -3.17 -9.29
N HIS A 87 -14.79 -2.26 -10.19
CA HIS A 87 -15.28 -0.94 -9.83
C HIS A 87 -16.77 -1.00 -9.45
N VAL A 88 -17.04 -1.10 -8.13
CA VAL A 88 -18.41 -1.21 -7.63
C VAL A 88 -18.83 -0.06 -6.73
N GLY A 89 -17.89 0.86 -6.39
CA GLY A 89 -18.19 2.08 -5.64
C GLY A 89 -17.63 3.28 -6.37
N THR A 90 -18.13 4.47 -6.07
CA THR A 90 -17.64 5.70 -6.70
C THR A 90 -16.14 5.87 -6.42
N PHE A 91 -15.37 6.17 -7.47
CA PHE A 91 -13.94 6.41 -7.35
C PHE A 91 -13.54 7.65 -8.16
N LEU A 92 -12.90 8.59 -7.48
CA LEU A 92 -12.46 9.86 -8.06
C LEU A 92 -13.58 10.52 -8.87
N GLY A 93 -14.80 10.49 -8.31
CA GLY A 93 -15.96 11.11 -8.93
C GLY A 93 -16.65 10.29 -10.00
N VAL A 94 -16.13 9.10 -10.34
CA VAL A 94 -16.74 8.25 -11.36
C VAL A 94 -17.69 7.24 -10.68
N PRO A 95 -18.97 7.21 -11.09
CA PRO A 95 -19.92 6.25 -10.52
C PRO A 95 -19.55 4.81 -10.87
N PRO A 96 -20.04 3.82 -10.10
CA PRO A 96 -19.70 2.41 -10.34
C PRO A 96 -19.93 1.98 -11.79
N SER A 97 -18.91 1.39 -12.41
CA SER A 97 -18.98 0.90 -13.79
C SER A 97 -19.09 -0.61 -13.86
N GLY A 98 -18.78 -1.32 -12.78
CA GLY A 98 -18.72 -2.78 -12.77
C GLY A 98 -17.53 -3.35 -13.52
N ARG A 99 -16.65 -2.51 -14.06
CA ARG A 99 -15.53 -2.97 -14.87
C ARG A 99 -14.37 -3.40 -14.02
N ARG A 100 -13.64 -4.40 -14.51
CA ARG A 100 -12.38 -4.82 -13.89
C ARG A 100 -11.27 -3.85 -14.33
N ILE A 101 -10.44 -3.46 -13.36
CA ILE A 101 -9.27 -2.62 -13.67
C ILE A 101 -7.99 -3.39 -13.34
N GLU A 102 -6.92 -2.99 -14.00
CA GLU A 102 -5.58 -3.47 -13.71
C GLU A 102 -4.60 -2.33 -13.99
N THR A 103 -3.83 -1.94 -12.97
CA THR A 103 -2.91 -0.81 -13.08
C THR A 103 -1.60 -1.12 -12.37
N GLN A 104 -0.66 -0.18 -12.47
CA GLN A 104 0.65 -0.28 -11.83
C GLN A 104 0.71 0.71 -10.68
N GLU A 105 1.43 0.31 -9.62
CA GLU A 105 1.68 1.19 -8.49
C GLU A 105 3.11 1.01 -8.04
N PHE A 106 3.75 2.11 -7.64
CA PHE A 106 5.12 2.10 -7.14
C PHE A 106 5.17 2.79 -5.80
N ALA A 107 5.87 2.21 -4.84
CA ALA A 107 5.95 2.77 -3.51
C ALA A 107 7.36 2.63 -2.95
N PHE A 108 7.79 3.66 -2.24
CA PHE A 108 9.04 3.73 -1.52
C PHE A 108 8.72 3.84 -0.04
N TYR A 109 9.35 3.01 0.78
CA TYR A 109 9.09 3.02 2.21
C TYR A 109 10.39 3.15 2.98
N ARG A 110 10.39 3.98 4.01
CA ARG A 110 11.49 3.97 4.99
C ARG A 110 10.97 3.38 6.29
N VAL A 111 11.71 2.43 6.83
CA VAL A 111 11.34 1.72 8.05
C VAL A 111 12.31 2.09 9.17
N ALA A 112 11.80 2.44 10.32
CA ALA A 112 12.61 2.73 11.50
C ALA A 112 11.97 2.07 12.70
N ARG A 113 12.77 1.35 13.49
CA ARG A 113 12.32 0.66 14.71
C ARG A 113 11.12 -0.25 14.45
N GLY A 114 11.14 -0.93 13.32
CA GLY A 114 10.09 -1.90 12.97
C GLY A 114 8.80 -1.30 12.46
N LEU A 115 8.78 0.00 12.13
CA LEU A 115 7.57 0.66 11.64
C LEU A 115 7.88 1.46 10.38
N ILE A 116 6.93 1.50 9.47
CA ILE A 116 7.00 2.40 8.31
C ILE A 116 6.80 3.82 8.81
N VAL A 117 7.81 4.66 8.60
CA VAL A 117 7.76 6.06 9.04
C VAL A 117 7.57 7.04 7.88
N GLU A 118 7.84 6.58 6.66
CA GLU A 118 7.77 7.44 5.49
C GLU A 118 7.40 6.61 4.27
N VAL A 119 6.48 7.11 3.46
CA VAL A 119 6.01 6.45 2.23
C VAL A 119 6.00 7.48 1.10
N TRP A 120 6.56 7.08 -0.03
CA TRP A 120 6.41 7.81 -1.29
C TRP A 120 5.70 6.87 -2.24
N VAL A 121 4.55 7.28 -2.76
CA VAL A 121 3.70 6.37 -3.53
C VAL A 121 3.13 7.09 -4.74
N ALA A 122 3.09 6.36 -5.87
CA ALA A 122 2.47 6.84 -7.09
C ALA A 122 1.71 5.67 -7.72
N ALA A 123 0.43 5.88 -7.98
CA ALA A 123 -0.43 4.93 -8.68
C ALA A 123 -0.84 5.55 -10.00
N ASP A 124 -1.00 4.70 -11.03
CA ASP A 124 -1.40 5.18 -12.36
C ASP A 124 -2.91 5.39 -12.42
N ASN A 125 -3.37 6.46 -11.76
CA ASN A 125 -4.81 6.75 -11.69
C ASN A 125 -5.37 7.22 -13.02
N LEU A 126 -4.55 7.79 -13.89
CA LEU A 126 -5.01 8.15 -15.22
C LEU A 126 -5.40 6.90 -16.01
N ARG A 127 -4.56 5.88 -15.97
CA ARG A 127 -4.84 4.60 -16.61
C ARG A 127 -6.08 3.94 -16.01
N LEU A 128 -6.21 4.02 -14.67
CA LEU A 128 -7.37 3.45 -13.99
C LEU A 128 -8.65 4.15 -14.47
N LEU A 129 -8.65 5.48 -14.52
CA LEU A 129 -9.82 6.24 -14.94
C LEU A 129 -10.21 5.90 -16.37
N GLU A 130 -9.23 5.66 -17.26
CA GLU A 130 -9.52 5.24 -18.63
C GLU A 130 -10.27 3.92 -18.69
N GLN A 131 -10.02 3.03 -17.72
CA GLN A 131 -10.64 1.71 -17.69
C GLN A 131 -12.07 1.73 -17.15
N ILE A 132 -12.41 2.70 -16.31
CA ILE A 132 -13.72 2.73 -15.66
C ILE A 132 -14.70 3.71 -16.26
N ARG A 133 -14.27 4.54 -17.17
CA ARG A 133 -15.16 5.49 -17.88
C ARG A 133 -15.94 4.84 -19.00
#